data_7077f203cf0f03fb85628c5eeddc3eaa
#
_entry.id   7077f203cf0f03fb85628c5eeddc3eaa
#
_cell.length_a   1.000
_cell.length_b   1.000
_cell.length_c   1.000
_cell.angle_alpha   90.00
_cell.angle_beta   90.00
_cell.angle_gamma   90.00
#
_symmetry.space_group_name_H-M   'P 1'
#
loop_
_entity.id
_entity.type
_entity.pdbx_description
1 polymer ?
#
loop_
_entity_poly.entity_id
_entity_poly.type
_entity_poly.pdbx_seq_one_letter_code
_entity_poly.pdbx_strand_id
1 'polypeptide(L)'
;MIEYPLNYYTLVYAHLATILPAFAIGTYMMIRQKGSTQHKFLGKIYLLLMLTTASIALFIPAFAGPRLLLNHFGLIHLLCILTIYTCPAAYIAIKKGETKKHRYLMIYLYVGGLIIAGFFTLMPGRFLGELLFNSKLLS
;
A
#
# COMPACT_ATOMS: atom_id res chain seq x y z
N MET A 1 -18.56 20.01 0.54
CA MET A 1 -18.49 18.55 0.30
C MET A 1 -17.73 18.34 -1.00
N ILE A 2 -16.67 17.59 -0.98
CA ILE A 2 -15.93 17.29 -2.22
C ILE A 2 -16.70 16.16 -2.90
N GLU A 3 -17.34 16.43 -4.02
CA GLU A 3 -17.93 15.38 -4.84
C GLU A 3 -16.81 14.64 -5.58
N TYR A 4 -16.60 13.39 -5.19
CA TYR A 4 -15.66 12.51 -5.87
C TYR A 4 -16.34 11.85 -7.08
N PRO A 5 -15.70 11.75 -8.25
CA PRO A 5 -16.25 11.04 -9.38
C PRO A 5 -16.51 9.55 -9.05
N LEU A 6 -17.52 8.95 -9.65
CA LEU A 6 -17.88 7.53 -9.42
C LEU A 6 -16.67 6.56 -9.54
N ASN A 7 -15.78 6.83 -10.47
CA ASN A 7 -14.55 6.04 -10.66
C ASN A 7 -13.59 6.12 -9.45
N TYR A 8 -13.62 7.22 -8.69
CA TYR A 8 -12.80 7.37 -7.50
C TYR A 8 -13.17 6.34 -6.43
N TYR A 9 -14.44 6.20 -6.12
CA TYR A 9 -14.90 5.23 -5.11
C TYR A 9 -14.56 3.79 -5.50
N THR A 10 -14.73 3.44 -6.79
CA THR A 10 -14.36 2.12 -7.31
C THR A 10 -12.87 1.84 -7.10
N LEU A 11 -12.00 2.81 -7.43
CA LEU A 11 -10.55 2.68 -7.22
C LEU A 11 -10.18 2.56 -5.75
N VAL A 12 -10.82 3.36 -4.87
CA VAL A 12 -10.59 3.30 -3.42
C VAL A 12 -11.01 1.94 -2.86
N TYR A 13 -12.17 1.42 -3.22
CA TYR A 13 -12.62 0.09 -2.76
C TYR A 13 -11.75 -1.04 -3.31
N ALA A 14 -11.34 -0.97 -4.56
CA ALA A 14 -10.40 -1.93 -5.15
C ALA A 14 -9.04 -1.90 -4.44
N HIS A 15 -8.54 -0.70 -4.13
CA HIS A 15 -7.33 -0.51 -3.34
C HIS A 15 -7.47 -1.11 -1.94
N LEU A 16 -8.57 -0.84 -1.24
CA LEU A 16 -8.85 -1.40 0.08
C LEU A 16 -8.95 -2.93 0.06
N ALA A 17 -9.61 -3.49 -0.95
CA ALA A 17 -9.75 -4.94 -1.10
C ALA A 17 -8.40 -5.65 -1.26
N THR A 18 -7.38 -4.99 -1.79
CA THR A 18 -6.03 -5.53 -1.96
C THR A 18 -5.10 -5.20 -0.80
N ILE A 19 -5.20 -3.98 -0.23
CA ILE A 19 -4.30 -3.54 0.84
C ILE A 19 -4.61 -4.19 2.19
N LEU A 20 -5.88 -4.43 2.52
CA LEU A 20 -6.27 -5.04 3.80
C LEU A 20 -5.72 -6.47 3.94
N PRO A 21 -5.90 -7.39 2.98
CA PRO A 21 -5.25 -8.69 3.06
C PRO A 21 -3.73 -8.61 3.00
N ALA A 22 -3.14 -7.65 2.26
CA ALA A 22 -1.70 -7.42 2.28
C ALA A 22 -1.21 -7.02 3.68
N PHE A 23 -1.93 -6.15 4.37
CA PHE A 23 -1.63 -5.77 5.75
C PHE A 23 -1.67 -6.97 6.70
N ALA A 24 -2.72 -7.78 6.63
CA ALA A 24 -2.87 -8.97 7.47
C ALA A 24 -1.73 -9.98 7.22
N ILE A 25 -1.44 -10.31 5.96
CA ILE A 25 -0.37 -11.23 5.59
C ILE A 25 0.99 -10.65 5.97
N GLY A 26 1.25 -9.38 5.70
CA GLY A 26 2.51 -8.71 6.04
C GLY A 26 2.76 -8.72 7.54
N THR A 27 1.77 -8.38 8.36
CA THR A 27 1.85 -8.42 9.83
C THR A 27 2.12 -9.84 10.33
N TYR A 28 1.39 -10.83 9.82
CA TYR A 28 1.60 -12.23 10.15
C TYR A 28 3.03 -12.67 9.84
N MET A 29 3.55 -12.33 8.66
CA MET A 29 4.90 -12.68 8.24
C MET A 29 5.99 -11.97 9.05
N MET A 30 5.74 -10.78 9.57
CA MET A 30 6.70 -10.09 10.45
C MET A 30 6.91 -10.82 11.77
N ILE A 31 5.87 -11.47 12.28
CA ILE A 31 5.86 -12.15 13.60
C ILE A 31 6.34 -13.59 13.48
N ARG A 32 6.09 -14.27 12.37
CA ARG A 32 6.33 -15.72 12.18
C ARG A 32 7.74 -16.03 11.69
N GLN A 33 8.09 -17.31 11.81
CA GLN A 33 9.37 -17.85 11.38
C GLN A 33 9.59 -17.67 9.87
N LYS A 34 10.76 -17.14 9.50
CA LYS A 34 11.16 -16.89 8.12
C LYS A 34 11.72 -18.15 7.48
N GLY A 35 11.56 -18.27 6.14
CA GLY A 35 12.16 -19.34 5.35
C GLY A 35 11.34 -20.63 5.25
N SER A 36 10.24 -20.78 6.01
CA SER A 36 9.33 -21.92 5.90
C SER A 36 8.60 -21.95 4.55
N THR A 37 8.03 -23.11 4.18
CA THR A 37 7.20 -23.24 2.97
C THR A 37 6.03 -22.26 3.00
N GLN A 38 5.39 -22.09 4.18
CA GLN A 38 4.31 -21.14 4.38
C GLN A 38 4.78 -19.69 4.18
N HIS A 39 5.95 -19.31 4.71
CA HIS A 39 6.54 -17.99 4.51
C HIS A 39 6.79 -17.71 3.01
N LYS A 40 7.31 -18.68 2.26
CA LYS A 40 7.57 -18.54 0.83
C LYS A 40 6.29 -18.37 0.02
N PHE A 41 5.23 -19.11 0.38
CA PHE A 41 3.93 -19.02 -0.28
C PHE A 41 3.24 -17.69 0.00
N LEU A 42 3.10 -17.33 1.28
CA LEU A 42 2.48 -16.06 1.69
C LEU A 42 3.28 -14.85 1.22
N GLY A 43 4.61 -14.96 1.16
CA GLY A 43 5.47 -13.89 0.63
C GLY A 43 5.19 -13.55 -0.83
N LYS A 44 4.92 -14.55 -1.67
CA LYS A 44 4.54 -14.33 -3.07
C LYS A 44 3.18 -13.64 -3.18
N ILE A 45 2.20 -14.09 -2.38
CA ILE A 45 0.87 -13.46 -2.32
C ILE A 45 0.99 -12.01 -1.84
N TYR A 46 1.77 -11.77 -0.80
CA TYR A 46 2.02 -10.43 -0.27
C TYR A 46 2.61 -9.49 -1.32
N LEU A 47 3.68 -9.93 -2.03
CA LEU A 47 4.30 -9.13 -3.07
C LEU A 47 3.33 -8.83 -4.22
N LEU A 48 2.52 -9.80 -4.63
CA LEU A 48 1.51 -9.61 -5.67
C LEU A 48 0.44 -8.61 -5.24
N LEU A 49 -0.07 -8.73 -4.00
CA LEU A 49 -1.04 -7.79 -3.44
C LEU A 49 -0.46 -6.38 -3.33
N MET A 50 0.79 -6.24 -2.86
CA MET A 50 1.47 -4.94 -2.74
C MET A 50 1.68 -4.29 -4.11
N LEU A 51 2.07 -5.06 -5.12
CA LEU A 51 2.23 -4.57 -6.48
C LEU A 51 0.88 -4.11 -7.06
N THR A 52 -0.16 -4.92 -6.89
CA THR A 52 -1.51 -4.61 -7.39
C THR A 52 -2.07 -3.37 -6.69
N THR A 53 -1.99 -3.30 -5.37
CA THR A 53 -2.52 -2.17 -4.61
C THR A 53 -1.78 -0.86 -4.92
N ALA A 54 -0.45 -0.89 -5.09
CA ALA A 54 0.33 0.27 -5.48
C ALA A 54 0.00 0.74 -6.90
N SER A 55 -0.23 -0.19 -7.83
CA SER A 55 -0.65 0.12 -9.20
C SER A 55 -2.03 0.78 -9.22
N ILE A 56 -3.00 0.26 -8.46
CA ILE A 56 -4.33 0.88 -8.33
C ILE A 56 -4.21 2.28 -7.71
N ALA A 57 -3.38 2.43 -6.67
CA ALA A 57 -3.20 3.69 -5.97
C ALA A 57 -2.63 4.81 -6.85
N LEU A 58 -1.85 4.49 -7.89
CA LEU A 58 -1.37 5.47 -8.86
C LEU A 58 -2.50 6.18 -9.62
N PHE A 59 -3.62 5.50 -9.83
CA PHE A 59 -4.79 6.07 -10.51
C PHE A 59 -5.72 6.84 -9.58
N ILE A 60 -5.52 6.77 -8.26
CA ILE A 60 -6.32 7.53 -7.29
C ILE A 60 -5.76 8.95 -7.21
N PRO A 61 -6.55 10.00 -7.57
CA PRO A 61 -6.08 11.38 -7.50
C PRO A 61 -5.74 11.81 -6.07
N ALA A 62 -4.68 12.59 -5.91
CA ALA A 62 -4.31 13.17 -4.62
C ALA A 62 -5.12 14.45 -4.37
N PHE A 63 -6.25 14.34 -3.66
CA PHE A 63 -7.08 15.50 -3.31
C PHE A 63 -6.59 16.30 -2.11
N ALA A 64 -5.76 15.68 -1.25
CA ALA A 64 -5.21 16.33 -0.06
C ALA A 64 -3.68 16.35 -0.09
N GLY A 65 -3.09 17.45 0.33
CA GLY A 65 -1.65 17.66 0.39
C GLY A 65 -1.05 18.34 -0.85
N PRO A 66 0.26 18.59 -0.86
CA PRO A 66 0.93 19.23 -1.99
C PRO A 66 0.84 18.37 -3.25
N ARG A 67 0.31 18.95 -4.33
CA ARG A 67 0.19 18.33 -5.64
C ARG A 67 1.40 18.71 -6.48
N LEU A 68 2.23 17.72 -6.78
CA LEU A 68 3.52 17.93 -7.43
C LEU A 68 3.42 18.05 -8.95
N LEU A 69 2.56 17.26 -9.59
CA LEU A 69 2.45 17.21 -11.05
C LEU A 69 0.99 17.03 -11.50
N LEU A 70 0.58 17.79 -12.53
CA LEU A 70 -0.71 17.69 -13.20
C LEU A 70 -1.95 17.70 -12.28
N ASN A 71 -1.83 18.24 -11.07
CA ASN A 71 -2.90 18.27 -10.07
C ASN A 71 -3.43 16.87 -9.64
N HIS A 72 -2.75 15.81 -10.05
CA HIS A 72 -3.11 14.41 -9.77
C HIS A 72 -2.14 13.75 -8.79
N PHE A 73 -0.83 13.96 -9.02
CA PHE A 73 0.23 13.28 -8.27
C PHE A 73 0.63 14.07 -7.01
N GLY A 74 0.56 13.40 -5.86
CA GLY A 74 1.07 13.90 -4.59
C GLY A 74 2.20 13.02 -4.05
N LEU A 75 2.72 13.34 -2.86
CA LEU A 75 3.79 12.58 -2.20
C LEU A 75 3.48 11.10 -2.04
N ILE A 76 2.20 10.74 -1.88
CA ILE A 76 1.77 9.34 -1.75
C ILE A 76 2.10 8.51 -3.00
N HIS A 77 2.07 9.12 -4.19
CA HIS A 77 2.38 8.45 -5.44
C HIS A 77 3.87 8.08 -5.55
N LEU A 78 4.74 8.84 -4.89
CA LEU A 78 6.16 8.48 -4.78
C LEU A 78 6.32 7.16 -4.02
N LEU A 79 5.55 6.95 -2.95
CA LEU A 79 5.51 5.68 -2.22
C LEU A 79 4.96 4.54 -3.09
N CYS A 80 3.99 4.81 -3.95
CA CYS A 80 3.49 3.81 -4.91
C CYS A 80 4.57 3.38 -5.90
N ILE A 81 5.29 4.34 -6.49
CA ILE A 81 6.41 4.06 -7.42
C ILE A 81 7.50 3.26 -6.72
N LEU A 82 7.87 3.67 -5.50
CA LEU A 82 8.85 2.97 -4.69
C LEU A 82 8.41 1.52 -4.39
N THR A 83 7.14 1.30 -4.07
CA THR A 83 6.56 -0.02 -3.85
C THR A 83 6.61 -0.87 -5.12
N ILE A 84 6.23 -0.32 -6.28
CA ILE A 84 6.27 -1.02 -7.57
C ILE A 84 7.70 -1.44 -7.94
N TYR A 85 8.69 -0.62 -7.62
CA TYR A 85 10.11 -0.96 -7.82
C TYR A 85 10.58 -2.01 -6.81
N THR A 86 10.22 -1.86 -5.54
CA THR A 86 10.73 -2.69 -4.44
C THR A 86 10.19 -4.13 -4.48
N CYS A 87 8.95 -4.32 -4.94
CA CYS A 87 8.35 -5.66 -5.04
C CYS A 87 9.16 -6.62 -5.93
N PRO A 88 9.43 -6.31 -7.21
CA PRO A 88 10.26 -7.17 -8.05
C PRO A 88 11.71 -7.25 -7.55
N ALA A 89 12.27 -6.16 -7.01
CA ALA A 89 13.62 -6.16 -6.45
C ALA A 89 13.74 -7.14 -5.27
N ALA A 90 12.75 -7.18 -4.38
CA ALA A 90 12.72 -8.13 -3.26
C ALA A 90 12.61 -9.59 -3.74
N TYR A 91 11.80 -9.84 -4.77
CA TYR A 91 11.68 -11.17 -5.36
C TYR A 91 12.97 -11.62 -6.04
N ILE A 92 13.61 -10.75 -6.82
CA ILE A 92 14.89 -11.04 -7.50
C ILE A 92 15.99 -11.27 -6.46
N ALA A 93 16.05 -10.48 -5.39
CA ALA A 93 17.04 -10.65 -4.33
C ALA A 93 16.97 -12.04 -3.68
N ILE A 94 15.77 -12.52 -3.35
CA ILE A 94 15.63 -13.86 -2.76
C ILE A 94 15.97 -14.97 -3.76
N LYS A 95 15.65 -14.78 -5.05
CA LYS A 95 16.04 -15.73 -6.10
C LYS A 95 17.54 -15.85 -6.29
N LYS A 96 18.27 -14.76 -6.07
CA LYS A 96 19.75 -14.73 -6.09
C LYS A 96 20.41 -15.20 -4.78
N GLY A 97 19.62 -15.58 -3.78
CA GLY A 97 20.14 -15.95 -2.46
C GLY A 97 20.57 -14.78 -1.58
N GLU A 98 20.30 -13.54 -1.98
CA GLU A 98 20.60 -12.32 -1.23
C GLU A 98 19.58 -12.11 -0.10
N THR A 99 19.58 -13.00 0.89
CA THR A 99 18.58 -13.02 1.97
C THR A 99 18.55 -11.75 2.81
N LYS A 100 19.71 -11.14 3.09
CA LYS A 100 19.79 -9.87 3.82
C LYS A 100 19.09 -8.74 3.05
N LYS A 101 19.39 -8.60 1.76
CA LYS A 101 18.79 -7.60 0.88
C LYS A 101 17.28 -7.80 0.75
N HIS A 102 16.84 -9.04 0.53
CA HIS A 102 15.41 -9.39 0.52
C HIS A 102 14.73 -8.96 1.82
N ARG A 103 15.32 -9.26 2.97
CA ARG A 103 14.77 -8.88 4.28
C ARG A 103 14.61 -7.37 4.42
N TYR A 104 15.63 -6.58 4.05
CA TYR A 104 15.54 -5.12 4.11
C TYR A 104 14.44 -4.59 3.18
N LEU A 105 14.36 -5.07 1.95
CA LEU A 105 13.34 -4.65 1.00
C LEU A 105 11.93 -4.99 1.49
N MET A 106 11.72 -6.15 2.12
CA MET A 106 10.43 -6.54 2.70
C MET A 106 10.04 -5.67 3.90
N ILE A 107 11.00 -5.28 4.74
CA ILE A 107 10.77 -4.33 5.84
C ILE A 107 10.39 -2.95 5.28
N TYR A 108 11.09 -2.46 4.26
CA TYR A 108 10.74 -1.20 3.60
C TYR A 108 9.35 -1.23 2.97
N LEU A 109 8.96 -2.34 2.34
CA LEU A 109 7.61 -2.52 1.81
C LEU A 109 6.55 -2.45 2.90
N TYR A 110 6.77 -3.12 4.02
CA TYR A 110 5.82 -3.13 5.13
C TYR A 110 5.74 -1.75 5.80
N VAL A 111 6.86 -1.17 6.19
CA VAL A 111 6.88 0.12 6.88
C VAL A 111 6.47 1.27 5.94
N GLY A 112 7.08 1.37 4.76
CA GLY A 112 6.80 2.46 3.81
C GLY A 112 5.47 2.30 3.11
N GLY A 113 5.18 1.11 2.57
CA GLY A 113 3.98 0.84 1.78
C GLY A 113 2.70 0.65 2.59
N LEU A 114 2.80 0.20 3.85
CA LEU A 114 1.63 -0.07 4.69
C LEU A 114 1.52 0.91 5.87
N ILE A 115 2.56 1.04 6.68
CA ILE A 115 2.47 1.85 7.91
C ILE A 115 2.46 3.35 7.57
N ILE A 116 3.45 3.84 6.82
CA ILE A 116 3.56 5.26 6.47
C ILE A 116 2.41 5.67 5.53
N ALA A 117 2.16 4.91 4.47
CA ALA A 117 1.07 5.19 3.54
C ALA A 117 -0.30 5.10 4.23
N GLY A 118 -0.50 4.11 5.11
CA GLY A 118 -1.71 3.97 5.93
C GLY A 118 -1.93 5.16 6.84
N PHE A 119 -0.88 5.65 7.51
CA PHE A 119 -0.96 6.85 8.33
C PHE A 119 -1.42 8.08 7.52
N PHE A 120 -0.82 8.30 6.34
CA PHE A 120 -1.26 9.38 5.45
C PHE A 120 -2.72 9.26 5.00
N THR A 121 -3.21 8.04 4.83
CA THR A 121 -4.59 7.78 4.40
C THR A 121 -5.61 8.12 5.50
N LEU A 122 -5.21 8.02 6.77
CA LEU A 122 -6.04 8.34 7.93
C LEU A 122 -6.00 9.81 8.34
N MET A 123 -5.19 10.64 7.68
CA MET A 123 -5.12 12.08 7.99
C MET A 123 -6.46 12.78 7.69
N PRO A 124 -6.80 13.85 8.47
CA PRO A 124 -7.98 14.68 8.21
C PRO A 124 -7.99 15.23 6.78
N GLY A 125 -9.17 15.28 6.16
CA GLY A 125 -9.33 15.72 4.77
C GLY A 125 -9.08 14.60 3.74
N ARG A 126 -8.87 13.36 4.19
CA ARG A 126 -8.81 12.17 3.36
C ARG A 126 -10.04 11.30 3.56
N PHE A 127 -10.45 10.60 2.48
CA PHE A 127 -11.67 9.79 2.46
C PHE A 127 -11.80 8.84 3.64
N LEU A 128 -10.77 8.05 3.95
CA LEU A 128 -10.80 7.12 5.08
C LEU A 128 -10.73 7.84 6.43
N GLY A 129 -9.97 8.92 6.54
CA GLY A 129 -9.94 9.74 7.75
C GLY A 129 -11.32 10.35 8.04
N GLU A 130 -12.01 10.86 7.04
CA GLU A 130 -13.36 11.39 7.20
C GLU A 130 -14.38 10.29 7.48
N LEU A 131 -14.27 9.14 6.82
CA LEU A 131 -15.17 8.00 7.04
C LEU A 131 -15.09 7.47 8.48
N LEU A 132 -13.89 7.38 9.05
CA LEU A 132 -13.68 6.79 10.38
C LEU A 132 -13.86 7.80 11.53
N PHE A 133 -13.49 9.06 11.33
CA PHE A 133 -13.46 10.07 12.39
C PHE A 133 -14.60 11.09 12.31
N ASN A 134 -15.28 11.21 11.18
CA ASN A 134 -16.38 12.13 11.00
C ASN A 134 -17.71 11.37 10.98
N SER A 135 -18.30 11.19 12.16
CA SER A 135 -19.57 10.48 12.37
C SER A 135 -20.77 11.06 11.59
N LYS A 136 -20.63 12.25 11.00
CA LYS A 136 -21.68 12.88 10.18
C LYS A 136 -21.94 12.18 8.84
N LEU A 137 -21.06 11.29 8.40
CA LEU A 137 -21.26 10.50 7.19
C LEU A 137 -21.98 9.16 7.47
N LEU A 138 -22.15 8.79 8.76
CA LEU A 138 -22.81 7.56 9.19
C LEU A 138 -24.20 7.82 9.81
N SER A 139 -24.65 9.07 9.85
CA SER A 139 -25.97 9.48 10.36
C SER A 139 -26.94 9.81 9.22
#